data_3f8ea572c9e7a732f71ae65e9ffc0847
#
_entry.id   3f8ea572c9e7a732f71ae65e9ffc0847
#
_cell.length_a   1.000
_cell.length_b   1.000
_cell.length_c   1.000
_cell.angle_alpha   90.00
_cell.angle_beta   90.00
_cell.angle_gamma   90.00
#
_symmetry.space_group_name_H-M   'P 1'
#
loop_
_entity.id
_entity.type
_entity.pdbx_description
1 polymer ?
#
loop_
_entity_poly.entity_id
_entity_poly.type
_entity_poly.pdbx_seq_one_letter_code
_entity_poly.pdbx_strand_id
1 'polypeptide(L)'
;MAYFPFYIDIKDKKILVVGGGKVALRKVEKLLQFEPKITVVAPFICDEIRKLGVSIIERKFIDSDIDNIFCAISATDDEVVNGHIFKLCSEKNILVNTVDDKDKCGFIFPALVNKNGITAGITREKVLFMRNIFVKDLKICLMIMLILQKHFLNIESV
;
A
#
# COMPACT_ATOMS: atom_id res chain seq x y z
N MET A 1 15.94 -3.81 -11.77
CA MET A 1 15.61 -4.50 -10.51
C MET A 1 14.73 -5.71 -10.81
N ALA A 2 14.96 -6.83 -10.12
CA ALA A 2 14.14 -8.04 -10.25
C ALA A 2 13.23 -8.11 -9.02
N TYR A 3 11.91 -7.84 -9.19
CA TYR A 3 10.94 -7.96 -8.11
C TYR A 3 10.31 -9.35 -8.13
N PHE A 4 10.33 -10.04 -7.00
CA PHE A 4 9.59 -11.27 -6.80
C PHE A 4 8.27 -10.97 -6.07
N PRO A 5 7.11 -11.41 -6.57
CA PRO A 5 5.82 -11.15 -5.93
C PRO A 5 5.62 -12.06 -4.72
N PHE A 6 5.42 -11.45 -3.55
CA PHE A 6 4.96 -12.12 -2.34
C PHE A 6 3.57 -11.61 -1.96
N TYR A 7 2.72 -12.50 -1.47
CA TYR A 7 1.51 -12.13 -0.76
C TYR A 7 1.76 -12.30 0.74
N ILE A 8 1.57 -11.22 1.47
CA ILE A 8 1.84 -11.17 2.92
C ILE A 8 0.52 -10.88 3.62
N ASP A 9 0.19 -11.66 4.63
CA ASP A 9 -0.93 -11.34 5.51
C ASP A 9 -0.57 -10.16 6.40
N ILE A 10 -1.28 -9.05 6.21
CA ILE A 10 -1.10 -7.82 6.98
C ILE A 10 -2.26 -7.55 7.94
N LYS A 11 -3.21 -8.46 8.06
CA LYS A 11 -4.32 -8.32 9.01
C LYS A 11 -3.76 -8.13 10.43
N ASP A 12 -4.30 -7.13 11.14
CA ASP A 12 -3.87 -6.75 12.49
C ASP A 12 -2.40 -6.32 12.64
N LYS A 13 -1.59 -6.30 11.56
CA LYS A 13 -0.22 -5.82 11.63
C LYS A 13 -0.19 -4.31 11.79
N LYS A 14 0.72 -3.82 12.62
CA LYS A 14 0.94 -2.38 12.82
C LYS A 14 1.70 -1.80 11.65
N ILE A 15 1.12 -0.85 10.96
CA ILE A 15 1.73 -0.14 9.82
C ILE A 15 1.81 1.34 10.15
N LEU A 16 3.01 1.89 10.02
CA LEU A 16 3.26 3.32 10.16
C LEU A 16 3.19 3.99 8.79
N VAL A 17 2.47 5.09 8.71
CA VAL A 17 2.49 6.00 7.55
C VAL A 17 2.95 7.36 8.02
N VAL A 18 4.10 7.81 7.52
CA VAL A 18 4.63 9.15 7.80
C VAL A 18 4.32 10.05 6.62
N GLY A 19 3.50 11.07 6.89
CA GLY A 19 2.94 11.97 5.88
C GLY A 19 1.42 11.99 5.93
N GLY A 20 0.80 13.16 5.70
CA GLY A 20 -0.64 13.37 5.84
C GLY A 20 -1.33 13.90 4.58
N GLY A 21 -0.65 13.91 3.44
CA GLY A 21 -1.15 14.42 2.17
C GLY A 21 -1.83 13.37 1.28
N LYS A 22 -2.12 13.77 0.03
CA LYS A 22 -2.83 12.92 -0.98
C LYS A 22 -2.11 11.60 -1.29
N VAL A 23 -0.78 11.57 -1.19
CA VAL A 23 0.00 10.35 -1.45
C VAL A 23 -0.18 9.36 -0.30
N ALA A 24 -0.08 9.82 0.94
CA ALA A 24 -0.36 9.02 2.13
C ALA A 24 -1.80 8.48 2.10
N LEU A 25 -2.79 9.34 1.80
CA LEU A 25 -4.20 8.95 1.66
C LEU A 25 -4.36 7.73 0.74
N ARG A 26 -3.83 7.80 -0.49
CA ARG A 26 -3.92 6.70 -1.46
C ARG A 26 -3.28 5.39 -0.99
N LYS A 27 -2.24 5.47 -0.14
CA LYS A 27 -1.59 4.30 0.45
C LYS A 27 -2.45 3.71 1.57
N VAL A 28 -2.97 4.57 2.44
CA VAL A 28 -3.88 4.18 3.53
C VAL A 28 -5.13 3.49 2.98
N GLU A 29 -5.82 4.09 2.00
CA GLU A 29 -7.01 3.51 1.36
C GLU A 29 -6.78 2.12 0.77
N LYS A 30 -5.60 1.89 0.17
CA LYS A 30 -5.23 0.57 -0.37
C LYS A 30 -5.00 -0.45 0.72
N LEU A 31 -4.33 -0.07 1.79
CA LEU A 31 -4.01 -0.95 2.90
C LEU A 31 -5.23 -1.34 3.71
N LEU A 32 -6.18 -0.42 3.92
CA LEU A 32 -7.39 -0.67 4.70
C LEU A 32 -8.24 -1.82 4.15
N GLN A 33 -8.12 -2.16 2.86
CA GLN A 33 -8.78 -3.32 2.27
C GLN A 33 -8.32 -4.66 2.85
N PHE A 34 -7.22 -4.68 3.62
CA PHE A 34 -6.59 -5.86 4.22
C PHE A 34 -6.53 -5.81 5.74
N GLU A 35 -7.30 -4.92 6.35
CA GLU A 35 -7.54 -4.83 7.80
C GLU A 35 -6.27 -4.68 8.69
N PRO A 36 -5.22 -3.92 8.29
CA PRO A 36 -4.10 -3.64 9.19
C PRO A 36 -4.47 -2.58 10.23
N LYS A 37 -3.64 -2.46 11.28
CA LYS A 37 -3.68 -1.36 12.25
C LYS A 37 -2.77 -0.24 11.76
N ILE A 38 -3.36 0.81 11.18
CA ILE A 38 -2.60 1.92 10.60
C ILE A 38 -2.49 3.07 11.60
N THR A 39 -1.27 3.59 11.76
CA THR A 39 -0.99 4.85 12.45
C THR A 39 -0.40 5.84 11.44
N VAL A 40 -1.01 7.01 11.33
CA VAL A 40 -0.54 8.10 10.48
C VAL A 40 0.11 9.17 11.35
N VAL A 41 1.36 9.52 11.05
CA VAL A 41 2.13 10.56 11.75
C VAL A 41 2.49 11.66 10.78
N ALA A 42 2.04 12.88 11.03
CA ALA A 42 2.42 14.07 10.26
C ALA A 42 2.05 15.34 11.02
N PRO A 43 2.76 16.49 10.82
CA PRO A 43 2.35 17.77 11.37
C PRO A 43 1.01 18.29 10.85
N PHE A 44 0.64 17.87 9.64
CA PHE A 44 -0.63 18.16 8.99
C PHE A 44 -1.19 16.89 8.37
N ILE A 45 -2.47 16.61 8.61
CA ILE A 45 -3.18 15.44 8.09
C ILE A 45 -4.47 15.91 7.43
N CYS A 46 -4.68 15.54 6.17
CA CYS A 46 -5.87 15.92 5.42
C CYS A 46 -7.15 15.29 6.00
N ASP A 47 -8.28 15.97 5.82
CA ASP A 47 -9.57 15.56 6.38
C ASP A 47 -10.06 14.20 5.88
N GLU A 48 -9.66 13.82 4.67
CA GLU A 48 -10.00 12.53 4.10
C GLU A 48 -9.36 11.37 4.89
N ILE A 49 -8.10 11.50 5.33
CA ILE A 49 -7.44 10.49 6.19
C ILE A 49 -8.15 10.42 7.55
N ARG A 50 -8.55 11.57 8.13
CA ARG A 50 -9.27 11.60 9.42
C ARG A 50 -10.57 10.81 9.40
N LYS A 51 -11.23 10.76 8.24
CA LYS A 51 -12.51 10.04 8.05
C LYS A 51 -12.32 8.52 7.88
N LEU A 52 -11.10 8.02 7.71
CA LEU A 52 -10.83 6.60 7.47
C LEU A 52 -10.77 5.73 8.74
N GLY A 53 -10.90 6.32 9.93
CA GLY A 53 -10.90 5.56 11.19
C GLY A 53 -9.54 4.99 11.59
N VAL A 54 -8.44 5.52 11.05
CA VAL A 54 -7.06 5.14 11.40
C VAL A 54 -6.57 5.93 12.62
N SER A 55 -5.54 5.42 13.31
CA SER A 55 -4.90 6.18 14.39
C SER A 55 -4.12 7.36 13.83
N ILE A 56 -4.26 8.54 14.43
CA ILE A 56 -3.67 9.79 13.97
C ILE A 56 -2.80 10.39 15.07
N ILE A 57 -1.59 10.81 14.71
CA ILE A 57 -0.67 11.51 15.58
C ILE A 57 -0.18 12.78 14.86
N GLU A 58 -0.70 13.94 15.31
CA GLU A 58 -0.39 15.23 14.68
C GLU A 58 0.87 15.85 15.30
N ARG A 59 2.02 15.40 14.83
CA ARG A 59 3.34 15.94 15.11
C ARG A 59 4.35 15.51 14.06
N LYS A 60 5.55 16.07 14.14
CA LYS A 60 6.68 15.54 13.37
C LYS A 60 7.00 14.10 13.78
N PHE A 61 7.51 13.34 12.83
CA PHE A 61 8.06 12.00 13.05
C PHE A 61 9.17 12.04 14.12
N ILE A 62 9.25 11.02 14.95
CA ILE A 62 10.35 10.76 15.89
C ILE A 62 10.78 9.29 15.76
N ASP A 63 12.02 8.98 16.10
CA ASP A 63 12.63 7.67 15.88
C ASP A 63 11.87 6.51 16.55
N SER A 64 11.26 6.74 17.72
CA SER A 64 10.47 5.73 18.40
C SER A 64 9.15 5.37 17.71
N ASP A 65 8.72 6.11 16.69
CA ASP A 65 7.51 5.78 15.94
C ASP A 65 7.65 4.47 15.15
N ILE A 66 8.89 4.04 14.85
CA ILE A 66 9.13 2.77 14.16
C ILE A 66 9.21 1.57 15.11
N ASP A 67 9.00 1.75 16.41
CA ASP A 67 9.11 0.64 17.36
C ASP A 67 7.88 -0.28 17.27
N ASN A 68 8.14 -1.58 17.16
CA ASN A 68 7.12 -2.62 17.09
C ASN A 68 6.13 -2.50 15.93
N ILE A 69 6.54 -1.91 14.80
CA ILE A 69 5.77 -1.89 13.56
C ILE A 69 6.18 -3.04 12.64
N PHE A 70 5.25 -3.46 11.77
CA PHE A 70 5.52 -4.45 10.73
C PHE A 70 6.21 -3.81 9.52
N CYS A 71 5.73 -2.65 9.08
CA CYS A 71 6.36 -1.89 8.01
C CYS A 71 6.06 -0.40 8.12
N ALA A 72 6.89 0.40 7.44
CA ALA A 72 6.74 1.85 7.34
C ALA A 72 6.48 2.29 5.90
N ILE A 73 5.69 3.36 5.76
CA ILE A 73 5.49 4.08 4.50
C ILE A 73 5.90 5.51 4.73
N SER A 74 6.98 5.92 4.08
CA SER A 74 7.46 7.30 4.09
C SER A 74 6.88 8.04 2.89
N ALA A 75 5.91 8.93 3.17
CA ALA A 75 5.13 9.66 2.17
C ALA A 75 5.11 11.16 2.47
N THR A 76 6.25 11.70 2.88
CA THR A 76 6.45 13.13 3.08
C THR A 76 7.08 13.77 1.84
N ASP A 77 6.98 15.07 1.72
CA ASP A 77 7.68 15.92 0.75
C ASP A 77 9.09 16.35 1.23
N ASP A 78 9.49 15.92 2.43
CA ASP A 78 10.82 16.17 3.00
C ASP A 78 11.72 14.94 2.75
N GLU A 79 12.65 15.08 1.78
CA GLU A 79 13.61 14.02 1.44
C GLU A 79 14.55 13.65 2.57
N VAL A 80 14.87 14.58 3.47
CA VAL A 80 15.74 14.34 4.63
C VAL A 80 15.02 13.42 5.62
N VAL A 81 13.76 13.71 5.91
CA VAL A 81 12.91 12.86 6.76
C VAL A 81 12.72 11.48 6.13
N ASN A 82 12.42 11.42 4.83
CA ASN A 82 12.25 10.15 4.11
C ASN A 82 13.53 9.31 4.14
N GLY A 83 14.70 9.93 3.94
CA GLY A 83 16.00 9.26 4.03
C GLY A 83 16.32 8.76 5.43
N HIS A 84 15.97 9.53 6.46
CA HIS A 84 16.16 9.13 7.86
C HIS A 84 15.28 7.93 8.23
N ILE A 85 14.00 7.94 7.86
CA ILE A 85 13.10 6.81 8.07
C ILE A 85 13.62 5.55 7.38
N PHE A 86 14.08 5.67 6.13
CA PHE A 86 14.64 4.55 5.39
C PHE A 86 15.85 3.94 6.13
N LYS A 87 16.78 4.78 6.59
CA LYS A 87 17.97 4.34 7.33
C LYS A 87 17.58 3.60 8.61
N LEU A 88 16.72 4.19 9.44
CA LEU A 88 16.26 3.58 10.68
C LEU A 88 15.55 2.24 10.46
N CYS A 89 14.67 2.15 9.47
CA CYS A 89 13.97 0.92 9.12
C CYS A 89 14.94 -0.15 8.64
N SER A 90 15.94 0.22 7.81
CA SER A 90 16.96 -0.70 7.30
C SER A 90 17.82 -1.26 8.43
N GLU A 91 18.24 -0.45 9.39
CA GLU A 91 19.01 -0.88 10.56
C GLU A 91 18.25 -1.87 11.46
N LYS A 92 16.92 -1.74 11.52
CA LYS A 92 16.04 -2.62 12.32
C LYS A 92 15.40 -3.75 11.49
N ASN A 93 15.78 -3.94 10.23
CA ASN A 93 15.17 -4.91 9.31
C ASN A 93 13.64 -4.75 9.18
N ILE A 94 13.13 -3.53 9.24
CA ILE A 94 11.73 -3.19 9.03
C ILE A 94 11.50 -2.90 7.55
N LEU A 95 10.48 -3.50 6.96
CA LEU A 95 10.09 -3.20 5.57
C LEU A 95 9.70 -1.73 5.43
N VAL A 96 10.27 -1.04 4.44
CA VAL A 96 9.96 0.38 4.18
C VAL A 96 9.65 0.62 2.70
N ASN A 97 8.67 1.48 2.47
CA ASN A 97 8.37 2.02 1.15
C ASN A 97 8.49 3.55 1.19
N THR A 98 9.46 4.09 0.48
CA THR A 98 9.64 5.53 0.33
C THR A 98 9.00 5.97 -0.98
N VAL A 99 8.18 7.01 -0.91
CA VAL A 99 7.52 7.57 -2.09
C VAL A 99 8.55 8.30 -2.94
N ASP A 100 8.42 8.11 -4.27
CA ASP A 100 9.25 8.72 -5.32
C ASP A 100 10.73 8.30 -5.35
N ASP A 101 11.17 7.42 -4.45
CA ASP A 101 12.53 6.88 -4.45
C ASP A 101 12.53 5.34 -4.44
N LYS A 102 12.75 4.74 -5.61
CA LYS A 102 12.75 3.27 -5.77
C LYS A 102 13.93 2.59 -5.10
N ASP A 103 15.04 3.28 -4.97
CA ASP A 103 16.27 2.73 -4.40
C ASP A 103 16.19 2.67 -2.86
N LYS A 104 15.27 3.45 -2.29
CA LYS A 104 14.92 3.44 -0.86
C LYS A 104 13.61 2.68 -0.60
N CYS A 105 13.37 1.58 -1.32
CA CYS A 105 12.18 0.76 -1.12
C CYS A 105 12.56 -0.70 -0.87
N GLY A 106 12.26 -1.21 0.32
CA GLY A 106 12.31 -2.65 0.61
C GLY A 106 11.18 -3.43 -0.07
N PHE A 107 10.09 -2.75 -0.43
CA PHE A 107 8.98 -3.30 -1.19
C PHE A 107 8.29 -2.22 -2.03
N ILE A 108 7.50 -2.63 -3.02
CA ILE A 108 6.75 -1.71 -3.88
C ILE A 108 5.24 -1.92 -3.73
N PHE A 109 4.48 -0.84 -3.95
CA PHE A 109 3.03 -0.92 -4.08
C PHE A 109 2.65 -1.19 -5.53
N PRO A 110 2.12 -2.38 -5.86
CA PRO A 110 1.63 -2.66 -7.19
C PRO A 110 0.34 -1.89 -7.50
N ALA A 111 -0.07 -1.89 -8.76
CA ALA A 111 -1.46 -1.66 -9.08
C ALA A 111 -2.27 -2.85 -8.56
N LEU A 112 -3.24 -2.58 -7.69
CA LEU A 112 -3.97 -3.60 -6.95
C LEU A 112 -5.39 -3.76 -7.49
N VAL A 113 -5.80 -5.00 -7.66
CA VAL A 113 -7.20 -5.42 -7.83
C VAL A 113 -7.54 -6.35 -6.70
N ASN A 114 -8.52 -5.99 -5.88
CA ASN A 114 -9.07 -6.85 -4.83
C ASN A 114 -10.59 -6.90 -4.99
N LYS A 115 -11.14 -8.05 -5.35
CA LYS A 115 -12.57 -8.23 -5.57
C LYS A 115 -12.98 -9.69 -5.43
N ASN A 116 -14.05 -9.95 -4.67
CA ASN A 116 -14.64 -11.29 -4.52
C ASN A 116 -13.62 -12.37 -4.08
N GLY A 117 -12.72 -12.05 -3.15
CA GLY A 117 -11.69 -12.99 -2.67
C GLY A 117 -10.49 -13.17 -3.61
N ILE A 118 -10.47 -12.50 -4.76
CA ILE A 118 -9.35 -12.52 -5.68
C ILE A 118 -8.52 -11.25 -5.50
N THR A 119 -7.24 -11.41 -5.20
CA THR A 119 -6.27 -10.32 -5.14
C THR A 119 -5.23 -10.47 -6.24
N ALA A 120 -5.02 -9.44 -7.05
CA ALA A 120 -3.97 -9.39 -8.06
C ALA A 120 -3.13 -8.12 -7.91
N GLY A 121 -1.81 -8.28 -7.86
CA GLY A 121 -0.85 -7.19 -7.84
C GLY A 121 -0.08 -7.14 -9.16
N ILE A 122 -0.07 -5.98 -9.83
CA ILE A 122 0.60 -5.80 -11.12
C ILE A 122 1.63 -4.70 -10.99
N THR A 123 2.87 -5.02 -11.35
CA THR A 123 3.96 -4.05 -11.44
C THR A 123 4.60 -4.08 -12.81
N ARG A 124 5.08 -2.93 -13.28
CA ARG A 124 5.82 -2.79 -14.52
C ARG A 124 6.95 -1.77 -14.35
N GLU A 125 8.10 -2.10 -14.88
CA GLU A 125 9.35 -1.37 -14.62
C GLU A 125 9.45 0.02 -15.28
N LYS A 126 8.75 0.30 -16.35
CA LYS A 126 9.08 1.49 -17.18
C LYS A 126 7.98 2.28 -17.90
N VAL A 127 6.70 2.22 -17.63
CA VAL A 127 5.75 3.18 -18.28
C VAL A 127 4.59 3.56 -17.39
N LEU A 128 4.64 4.74 -16.79
CA LEU A 128 3.58 5.28 -15.90
C LEU A 128 2.22 5.42 -16.63
N PHE A 129 2.24 5.79 -17.90
CA PHE A 129 1.03 6.03 -18.68
C PHE A 129 0.27 4.74 -19.03
N MET A 130 0.99 3.67 -19.40
CA MET A 130 0.37 2.39 -19.80
C MET A 130 -0.13 1.57 -18.62
N ARG A 131 0.34 1.85 -17.38
CA ARG A 131 -0.10 1.13 -16.17
C ARG A 131 -1.60 1.25 -15.92
N ASN A 132 -2.16 2.44 -16.15
CA ASN A 132 -3.57 2.68 -15.89
C ASN A 132 -4.48 2.02 -16.94
N ILE A 133 -4.04 1.94 -18.19
CA ILE A 133 -4.78 1.28 -19.28
C ILE A 133 -4.77 -0.24 -19.04
N PHE A 134 -3.60 -0.83 -18.81
CA PHE A 134 -3.44 -2.28 -18.61
C PHE A 134 -4.19 -2.79 -17.36
N VAL A 135 -4.21 -2.01 -16.29
CA VAL A 135 -4.99 -2.35 -15.07
C VAL A 135 -6.49 -2.25 -15.32
N LYS A 136 -6.93 -1.32 -16.17
CA LYS A 136 -8.34 -1.18 -16.54
C LYS A 136 -8.80 -2.40 -17.38
N ASP A 137 -8.00 -2.80 -18.35
CA ASP A 137 -8.27 -3.97 -19.20
C ASP A 137 -8.21 -5.28 -18.39
N LEU A 138 -7.26 -5.41 -17.47
CA LEU A 138 -7.18 -6.59 -16.59
C LEU A 138 -8.34 -6.64 -15.59
N LYS A 139 -8.82 -5.50 -15.07
CA LYS A 139 -10.04 -5.44 -14.26
C LYS A 139 -11.24 -5.95 -15.03
N ILE A 140 -11.35 -5.59 -16.30
CA ILE A 140 -12.42 -6.04 -17.21
C ILE A 140 -12.28 -7.55 -17.47
N CYS A 141 -11.09 -8.05 -17.79
CA CYS A 141 -10.85 -9.49 -17.99
C CYS A 141 -11.14 -10.31 -16.74
N LEU A 142 -10.70 -9.87 -15.56
CA LEU A 142 -11.00 -10.55 -14.28
C LEU A 142 -12.51 -10.53 -13.97
N MET A 143 -13.19 -9.42 -14.28
CA MET A 143 -14.63 -9.32 -14.11
C MET A 143 -15.38 -10.27 -15.05
N ILE A 144 -14.94 -10.40 -16.30
CA ILE A 144 -15.51 -11.34 -17.28
C ILE A 144 -15.27 -12.78 -16.83
N MET A 145 -14.04 -13.14 -16.40
CA MET A 145 -13.74 -14.48 -15.86
C MET A 145 -14.62 -14.84 -14.66
N LEU A 146 -14.82 -13.91 -13.72
CA LEU A 146 -15.69 -14.12 -12.56
C LEU A 146 -17.17 -14.32 -12.93
N ILE A 147 -17.64 -13.62 -13.95
CA ILE A 147 -19.01 -13.79 -14.47
C ILE A 147 -19.16 -15.16 -15.14
N LEU A 148 -18.19 -15.56 -15.95
CA LEU A 148 -18.17 -16.87 -16.61
C LEU A 148 -18.10 -18.00 -15.58
N GLN A 149 -17.24 -17.89 -14.57
CA GLN A 149 -17.11 -18.90 -13.50
C GLN A 149 -18.41 -19.07 -12.70
N LYS A 150 -19.12 -17.98 -12.39
CA LYS A 150 -20.46 -18.06 -11.78
C LYS A 150 -21.49 -18.75 -12.70
N HIS A 151 -21.39 -18.55 -13.99
CA HIS A 151 -22.31 -19.17 -14.95
C HIS A 151 -22.05 -20.65 -15.07
N PHE A 152 -20.77 -21.10 -15.07
CA PHE A 152 -20.40 -22.53 -15.09
C PHE A 152 -20.79 -23.25 -13.79
N LEU A 153 -20.58 -22.64 -12.61
CA LEU A 153 -20.96 -23.25 -11.33
C LEU A 153 -22.49 -23.43 -11.16
N ASN A 154 -23.28 -22.58 -11.81
CA ASN A 154 -24.75 -22.76 -11.82
C ASN A 154 -25.24 -23.81 -12.81
N ILE A 155 -24.41 -24.31 -13.72
CA ILE A 155 -24.77 -25.36 -14.67
C ILE A 155 -24.51 -26.77 -14.09
N GLU A 156 -23.56 -26.89 -13.13
CA GLU A 156 -23.26 -28.16 -12.45
C GLU A 156 -24.21 -28.49 -11.27
N SER A 157 -25.14 -27.58 -10.95
CA SER A 157 -26.12 -27.75 -9.85
C SER A 157 -27.57 -28.06 -10.32
N VAL A 158 -27.75 -28.56 -11.56
CA VAL A 158 -29.05 -29.01 -12.09
C VAL A 158 -29.01 -30.49 -12.35
#